data_fd3c6893833f3979e8accad5f1321a13
#
_entry.id   fd3c6893833f3979e8accad5f1321a13
#
_cell.length_a   1.000
_cell.length_b   1.000
_cell.length_c   1.000
_cell.angle_alpha   90.00
_cell.angle_beta   90.00
_cell.angle_gamma   90.00
#
_symmetry.space_group_name_H-M   'P 1'
#
loop_
_entity.id
_entity.type
_entity.pdbx_description
1 polymer ?
#
loop_
_entity_poly.entity_id
_entity_poly.type
_entity_poly.pdbx_seq_one_letter_code
_entity_poly.pdbx_strand_id
1 'polypeptide(L)'
;MEFVLSELCEQVVTARAAQRPLLIRGGGTRLFYGGPLPPEGTASRLDLSAYQGVVSYEPSELVLTARAGTPLAEIEALLASRDQMLAFEPPRFGAAGTLGGCVASGLSGPRRMAAGSLADFVLGTRLLSADGNVLRFGGEVMKNVAGYDVSRLLAGSLGVLGALVEVSLKVAPRPRREATTVLALDEACALDLCLRWRSQPLPVSATAWVADASGAGGKLSVRLSGNESAVRQGLEEIGGEHLPDEAVDAFWLSLRDQTHAFFRQRPLWRIVLPAGAPAL
;
A
#
# COMPACT_ATOMS: atom_id res chain seq x y z
N MET A 1 -22.51 2.78 14.46
CA MET A 1 -21.42 3.46 13.74
C MET A 1 -21.59 4.97 13.68
N GLU A 2 -22.80 5.51 13.49
CA GLU A 2 -23.01 6.97 13.55
C GLU A 2 -22.65 7.57 14.91
N PHE A 3 -22.99 6.89 16.00
CA PHE A 3 -22.60 7.31 17.35
C PHE A 3 -21.07 7.44 17.49
N VAL A 4 -20.30 6.45 17.02
CA VAL A 4 -18.83 6.50 17.07
C VAL A 4 -18.28 7.69 16.26
N LEU A 5 -18.87 7.98 15.10
CA LEU A 5 -18.46 9.11 14.30
C LEU A 5 -18.75 10.44 14.98
N SER A 6 -19.91 10.58 15.63
CA SER A 6 -20.24 11.78 16.42
C SER A 6 -19.24 12.00 17.56
N GLU A 7 -18.87 10.95 18.30
CA GLU A 7 -17.86 11.05 19.35
C GLU A 7 -16.49 11.51 18.81
N LEU A 8 -16.08 11.00 17.64
CA LEU A 8 -14.84 11.44 16.99
C LEU A 8 -14.89 12.93 16.61
N CYS A 9 -16.04 13.40 16.08
CA CYS A 9 -16.25 14.80 15.76
C CYS A 9 -16.16 15.69 17.04
N GLU A 10 -16.82 15.28 18.13
CA GLU A 10 -16.78 15.98 19.41
C GLU A 10 -15.37 16.07 20.00
N GLN A 11 -14.60 14.96 19.91
CA GLN A 11 -13.19 14.95 20.34
C GLN A 11 -12.34 15.95 19.57
N VAL A 12 -12.54 16.06 18.24
CA VAL A 12 -11.83 17.05 17.41
C VAL A 12 -12.18 18.47 17.81
N VAL A 13 -13.46 18.79 17.95
CA VAL A 13 -13.94 20.12 18.36
C VAL A 13 -13.40 20.49 19.76
N THR A 14 -13.44 19.56 20.70
CA THR A 14 -12.93 19.74 22.07
C THR A 14 -11.42 20.00 22.08
N ALA A 15 -10.65 19.19 21.32
CA ALA A 15 -9.20 19.35 21.24
C ALA A 15 -8.83 20.71 20.61
N ARG A 16 -9.56 21.13 19.56
CA ARG A 16 -9.38 22.44 18.94
C ARG A 16 -9.66 23.58 19.90
N ALA A 17 -10.78 23.53 20.62
CA ALA A 17 -11.14 24.55 21.63
C ALA A 17 -10.08 24.66 22.72
N ALA A 18 -9.49 23.53 23.13
CA ALA A 18 -8.39 23.46 24.09
C ALA A 18 -7.01 23.76 23.48
N GLN A 19 -6.91 24.05 22.19
CA GLN A 19 -5.64 24.21 21.44
C GLN A 19 -4.68 23.03 21.63
N ARG A 20 -5.21 21.83 21.75
CA ARG A 20 -4.44 20.62 22.02
C ARG A 20 -4.24 19.80 20.74
N PRO A 21 -3.00 19.45 20.33
CA PRO A 21 -2.75 18.62 19.18
C PRO A 21 -3.43 17.26 19.28
N LEU A 22 -3.81 16.66 18.13
CA LEU A 22 -4.38 15.33 18.04
C LEU A 22 -3.38 14.36 17.39
N LEU A 23 -3.15 13.23 18.04
CA LEU A 23 -2.48 12.08 17.46
C LEU A 23 -3.55 11.15 16.89
N ILE A 24 -3.72 11.18 15.57
CA ILE A 24 -4.65 10.33 14.85
C ILE A 24 -4.09 8.91 14.79
N ARG A 25 -4.89 7.91 15.20
CA ARG A 25 -4.47 6.53 15.27
C ARG A 25 -5.59 5.59 14.83
N GLY A 26 -5.22 4.54 14.07
CA GLY A 26 -5.97 3.30 13.92
C GLY A 26 -5.28 2.19 14.73
N GLY A 27 -4.87 1.10 14.11
CA GLY A 27 -4.16 0.01 14.79
C GLY A 27 -2.73 0.33 15.27
N GLY A 28 -2.20 1.53 15.00
CA GLY A 28 -0.90 1.98 15.50
C GLY A 28 0.33 1.31 14.89
N THR A 29 0.17 0.48 13.87
CA THR A 29 1.27 -0.31 13.27
C THR A 29 2.26 0.52 12.43
N ARG A 30 1.94 1.80 12.16
CA ARG A 30 2.75 2.70 11.31
C ARG A 30 3.26 3.94 12.04
N LEU A 31 3.22 3.96 13.37
CA LEU A 31 3.66 5.10 14.17
C LEU A 31 5.16 5.40 14.06
N PHE A 32 5.94 4.43 13.58
CA PHE A 32 7.37 4.62 13.30
C PHE A 32 7.65 5.40 12.00
N TYR A 33 6.62 5.61 11.16
CA TYR A 33 6.75 6.20 9.84
C TYR A 33 6.21 7.64 9.83
N GLY A 34 6.96 8.58 9.28
CA GLY A 34 6.52 9.98 9.09
C GLY A 34 7.07 10.99 10.08
N GLY A 35 7.93 10.59 10.98
CA GLY A 35 8.60 11.48 11.94
C GLY A 35 8.41 11.11 13.41
N PRO A 36 9.01 11.87 14.33
CA PRO A 36 8.90 11.59 15.75
C PRO A 36 7.47 11.83 16.23
N LEU A 37 7.03 10.97 17.15
CA LEU A 37 5.75 11.16 17.84
C LEU A 37 5.84 12.36 18.79
N PRO A 38 4.73 13.07 19.04
CA PRO A 38 4.68 14.11 20.05
C PRO A 38 5.04 13.52 21.42
N PRO A 39 5.70 14.30 22.31
CA PRO A 39 6.00 13.86 23.65
C PRO A 39 4.73 13.40 24.38
N GLU A 40 4.89 12.42 25.27
CA GLU A 40 3.76 11.88 26.04
C GLU A 40 3.02 12.98 26.80
N GLY A 41 1.69 12.95 26.77
CA GLY A 41 0.84 13.94 27.43
C GLY A 41 0.65 15.26 26.67
N THR A 42 1.40 15.54 25.60
CA THR A 42 1.30 16.81 24.84
C THR A 42 0.21 16.79 23.77
N ALA A 43 -0.22 15.61 23.32
CA ALA A 43 -1.31 15.44 22.36
C ALA A 43 -2.42 14.54 22.90
N SER A 44 -3.66 14.82 22.50
CA SER A 44 -4.78 13.91 22.73
C SER A 44 -4.81 12.84 21.64
N ARG A 45 -5.25 11.61 21.97
CA ARG A 45 -5.40 10.54 21.00
C ARG A 45 -6.77 10.61 20.35
N LEU A 46 -6.80 10.58 19.01
CA LEU A 46 -8.02 10.35 18.22
C LEU A 46 -7.93 8.93 17.66
N ASP A 47 -8.64 7.99 18.29
CA ASP A 47 -8.58 6.56 17.94
C ASP A 47 -9.75 6.17 17.05
N LEU A 48 -9.43 5.82 15.80
CA LEU A 48 -10.42 5.41 14.79
C LEU A 48 -10.61 3.88 14.74
N SER A 49 -9.94 3.10 15.55
CA SER A 49 -10.01 1.64 15.49
C SER A 49 -11.42 1.08 15.68
N ALA A 50 -12.26 1.75 16.49
CA ALA A 50 -13.66 1.37 16.69
C ALA A 50 -14.57 1.75 15.49
N TYR A 51 -14.13 2.67 14.62
CA TYR A 51 -14.91 3.08 13.44
C TYR A 51 -14.54 2.20 12.24
N GLN A 52 -15.05 0.97 12.23
CA GLN A 52 -14.68 -0.11 11.30
C GLN A 52 -15.88 -0.72 10.58
N GLY A 53 -15.60 -1.55 9.59
CA GLY A 53 -16.53 -2.33 8.80
C GLY A 53 -16.60 -1.86 7.34
N VAL A 54 -16.92 -2.80 6.46
CA VAL A 54 -17.17 -2.55 5.03
C VAL A 54 -18.51 -1.82 4.89
N VAL A 55 -18.54 -0.75 4.12
CA VAL A 55 -19.74 0.07 3.83
C VAL A 55 -20.45 -0.47 2.59
N SER A 56 -19.68 -0.67 1.52
CA SER A 56 -20.15 -1.27 0.27
C SER A 56 -19.05 -2.05 -0.42
N TYR A 57 -19.41 -3.09 -1.14
CA TYR A 57 -18.49 -3.83 -1.98
C TYR A 57 -19.23 -4.34 -3.22
N GLU A 58 -18.83 -3.83 -4.37
CA GLU A 58 -19.37 -4.17 -5.68
C GLU A 58 -18.32 -4.91 -6.53
N PRO A 59 -18.26 -6.26 -6.43
CA PRO A 59 -17.21 -7.02 -7.11
C PRO A 59 -17.21 -6.85 -8.63
N SER A 60 -18.36 -6.68 -9.25
CA SER A 60 -18.49 -6.44 -10.70
C SER A 60 -17.92 -5.11 -11.15
N GLU A 61 -18.01 -4.09 -10.30
CA GLU A 61 -17.48 -2.75 -10.55
C GLU A 61 -16.03 -2.58 -10.05
N LEU A 62 -15.47 -3.60 -9.37
CA LEU A 62 -14.15 -3.56 -8.76
C LEU A 62 -13.98 -2.40 -7.76
N VAL A 63 -14.99 -2.13 -6.96
CA VAL A 63 -15.01 -1.04 -5.98
C VAL A 63 -15.37 -1.56 -4.60
N LEU A 64 -14.60 -1.13 -3.60
CA LEU A 64 -14.84 -1.39 -2.19
C LEU A 64 -14.78 -0.08 -1.42
N THR A 65 -15.79 0.17 -0.58
CA THR A 65 -15.80 1.28 0.37
C THR A 65 -15.81 0.73 1.80
N ALA A 66 -14.87 1.18 2.62
CA ALA A 66 -14.79 0.75 4.01
C ALA A 66 -14.39 1.91 4.94
N ARG A 67 -14.76 1.76 6.21
CA ARG A 67 -14.38 2.70 7.28
C ARG A 67 -12.90 2.58 7.60
N ALA A 68 -12.31 3.68 8.03
CA ALA A 68 -10.86 3.79 8.21
C ALA A 68 -10.28 2.87 9.27
N GLY A 69 -11.07 2.52 10.28
CA GLY A 69 -10.68 1.56 11.34
C GLY A 69 -10.71 0.09 10.90
N THR A 70 -11.24 -0.23 9.72
CA THR A 70 -11.36 -1.62 9.25
C THR A 70 -9.97 -2.26 9.10
N PRO A 71 -9.73 -3.44 9.69
CA PRO A 71 -8.48 -4.17 9.54
C PRO A 71 -8.20 -4.52 8.08
N LEU A 72 -6.97 -4.33 7.61
CA LEU A 72 -6.58 -4.71 6.25
C LEU A 72 -6.77 -6.22 6.00
N ALA A 73 -6.54 -7.04 7.00
CA ALA A 73 -6.72 -8.49 6.90
C ALA A 73 -8.18 -8.87 6.59
N GLU A 74 -9.16 -8.16 7.17
CA GLU A 74 -10.59 -8.36 6.89
C GLU A 74 -10.92 -7.99 5.43
N ILE A 75 -10.41 -6.85 4.97
CA ILE A 75 -10.59 -6.40 3.59
C ILE A 75 -9.96 -7.40 2.61
N GLU A 76 -8.73 -7.83 2.84
CA GLU A 76 -8.04 -8.78 1.98
C GLU A 76 -8.73 -10.16 1.96
N ALA A 77 -9.28 -10.62 3.10
CA ALA A 77 -10.05 -11.86 3.17
C ALA A 77 -11.37 -11.75 2.38
N LEU A 78 -12.08 -10.63 2.50
CA LEU A 78 -13.29 -10.37 1.74
C LEU A 78 -13.01 -10.35 0.22
N LEU A 79 -11.98 -9.63 -0.22
CA LEU A 79 -11.58 -9.58 -1.62
C LEU A 79 -11.17 -10.95 -2.14
N ALA A 80 -10.42 -11.72 -1.35
CA ALA A 80 -9.99 -13.07 -1.69
C ALA A 80 -11.16 -14.03 -1.95
N SER A 81 -12.28 -13.86 -1.22
CA SER A 81 -13.51 -14.66 -1.42
C SER A 81 -14.17 -14.42 -2.80
N ARG A 82 -13.72 -13.41 -3.53
CA ARG A 82 -14.19 -13.03 -4.87
C ARG A 82 -13.06 -13.00 -5.91
N ASP A 83 -11.94 -13.70 -5.64
CA ASP A 83 -10.76 -13.71 -6.51
C ASP A 83 -10.23 -12.31 -6.85
N GLN A 84 -10.34 -11.38 -5.89
CA GLN A 84 -9.86 -10.01 -6.00
C GLN A 84 -8.79 -9.70 -4.98
N MET A 85 -8.08 -8.57 -5.17
CA MET A 85 -7.00 -8.14 -4.30
C MET A 85 -6.81 -6.62 -4.30
N LEU A 86 -6.08 -6.12 -3.29
CA LEU A 86 -5.49 -4.79 -3.29
C LEU A 86 -4.18 -4.84 -4.10
N ALA A 87 -4.23 -4.47 -5.39
CA ALA A 87 -3.10 -4.65 -6.30
C ALA A 87 -1.88 -3.77 -5.95
N PHE A 88 -2.03 -2.71 -5.17
CA PHE A 88 -0.90 -1.92 -4.65
C PHE A 88 -0.15 -2.62 -3.49
N GLU A 89 -0.59 -3.79 -3.05
CA GLU A 89 0.05 -4.65 -2.04
C GLU A 89 0.47 -3.88 -0.77
N PRO A 90 -0.49 -3.39 0.03
CA PRO A 90 -0.16 -2.58 1.20
C PRO A 90 0.65 -3.37 2.24
N PRO A 91 1.77 -2.84 2.76
CA PRO A 91 2.43 -3.46 3.90
C PRO A 91 1.52 -3.43 5.13
N ARG A 92 1.41 -4.54 5.85
CA ARG A 92 0.53 -4.65 7.04
C ARG A 92 1.20 -4.12 8.30
N PHE A 93 2.50 -4.39 8.49
CA PHE A 93 3.25 -4.11 9.72
C PHE A 93 2.58 -4.68 10.98
N GLY A 94 1.98 -5.87 10.84
CA GLY A 94 1.26 -6.56 11.92
C GLY A 94 -0.24 -6.66 11.69
N ALA A 95 -0.91 -7.44 12.53
CA ALA A 95 -2.33 -7.81 12.38
C ALA A 95 -3.29 -6.62 12.59
N ALA A 96 -2.90 -5.62 13.39
CA ALA A 96 -3.73 -4.47 13.73
C ALA A 96 -3.72 -3.36 12.63
N GLY A 97 -3.07 -3.56 11.50
CA GLY A 97 -3.02 -2.58 10.41
C GLY A 97 -4.42 -2.27 9.86
N THR A 98 -4.80 -0.98 9.82
CA THR A 98 -6.12 -0.53 9.37
C THR A 98 -6.07 0.15 8.02
N LEU A 99 -7.22 0.22 7.33
CA LEU A 99 -7.37 0.91 6.04
C LEU A 99 -6.95 2.38 6.11
N GLY A 100 -7.42 3.13 7.12
CA GLY A 100 -7.07 4.55 7.27
C GLY A 100 -5.58 4.77 7.47
N GLY A 101 -4.92 3.94 8.30
CA GLY A 101 -3.48 3.98 8.50
C GLY A 101 -2.70 3.59 7.23
N CYS A 102 -3.24 2.67 6.43
CA CYS A 102 -2.70 2.29 5.13
C CYS A 102 -2.71 3.48 4.16
N VAL A 103 -3.88 4.10 3.97
CA VAL A 103 -4.05 5.23 3.06
C VAL A 103 -3.26 6.44 3.54
N ALA A 104 -3.32 6.77 4.83
CA ALA A 104 -2.58 7.90 5.40
C ALA A 104 -1.05 7.76 5.21
N SER A 105 -0.50 6.53 5.27
CA SER A 105 0.93 6.31 5.02
C SER A 105 1.32 6.29 3.53
N GLY A 106 0.38 6.01 2.62
CA GLY A 106 0.60 5.98 1.17
C GLY A 106 1.58 4.89 0.71
N LEU A 107 1.89 3.92 1.58
CA LEU A 107 2.85 2.87 1.27
C LEU A 107 2.25 1.80 0.35
N SER A 108 3.06 1.35 -0.60
CA SER A 108 2.73 0.29 -1.54
C SER A 108 3.84 -0.76 -1.57
N GLY A 109 3.47 -1.98 -1.88
CA GLY A 109 4.39 -3.11 -1.94
C GLY A 109 5.05 -3.32 -3.31
N PRO A 110 5.60 -4.51 -3.55
CA PRO A 110 6.43 -4.82 -4.72
C PRO A 110 5.75 -4.59 -6.06
N ARG A 111 4.44 -4.79 -6.18
CA ARG A 111 3.67 -4.61 -7.43
C ARG A 111 3.50 -3.15 -7.86
N ARG A 112 3.95 -2.19 -7.04
CA ARG A 112 3.76 -0.76 -7.31
C ARG A 112 4.19 -0.32 -8.72
N MET A 113 5.28 -0.88 -9.25
CA MET A 113 5.80 -0.49 -10.57
C MET A 113 4.91 -0.94 -11.73
N ALA A 114 4.19 -2.05 -11.56
CA ALA A 114 3.29 -2.59 -12.58
C ALA A 114 1.84 -2.13 -12.40
N ALA A 115 1.33 -2.11 -11.17
CA ALA A 115 -0.07 -1.83 -10.87
C ALA A 115 -0.35 -0.34 -10.56
N GLY A 116 0.66 0.41 -10.13
CA GLY A 116 0.50 1.76 -9.61
C GLY A 116 0.63 1.85 -8.08
N SER A 117 0.71 3.07 -7.58
CA SER A 117 0.77 3.36 -6.15
C SER A 117 -0.60 3.29 -5.49
N LEU A 118 -0.65 3.22 -4.17
CA LEU A 118 -1.91 3.28 -3.42
C LEU A 118 -2.80 4.46 -3.86
N ALA A 119 -2.21 5.63 -4.10
CA ALA A 119 -2.94 6.83 -4.53
C ALA A 119 -3.72 6.62 -5.85
N ASP A 120 -3.25 5.72 -6.74
CA ASP A 120 -3.90 5.42 -8.01
C ASP A 120 -5.15 4.53 -7.85
N PHE A 121 -5.35 3.98 -6.65
CA PHE A 121 -6.50 3.14 -6.30
C PHE A 121 -7.53 3.86 -5.43
N VAL A 122 -7.24 5.05 -4.91
CA VAL A 122 -8.18 5.84 -4.12
C VAL A 122 -9.17 6.54 -5.04
N LEU A 123 -10.45 6.20 -4.95
CA LEU A 123 -11.54 6.80 -5.73
C LEU A 123 -12.24 7.91 -4.97
N GLY A 124 -12.43 7.72 -3.66
CA GLY A 124 -13.11 8.68 -2.82
C GLY A 124 -12.72 8.55 -1.36
N THR A 125 -12.96 9.61 -0.60
CA THR A 125 -12.65 9.67 0.83
C THR A 125 -13.69 10.49 1.58
N ARG A 126 -13.93 10.11 2.84
CA ARG A 126 -14.54 11.00 3.82
C ARG A 126 -13.48 11.39 4.85
N LEU A 127 -13.38 12.67 5.08
CA LEU A 127 -12.37 13.29 5.94
C LEU A 127 -13.04 14.03 7.09
N LEU A 128 -12.64 13.74 8.32
CA LEU A 128 -12.99 14.54 9.48
C LEU A 128 -11.97 15.69 9.56
N SER A 129 -12.46 16.91 9.32
CA SER A 129 -11.66 18.13 9.32
C SER A 129 -11.35 18.62 10.73
N ALA A 130 -10.42 19.55 10.88
CA ALA A 130 -10.11 20.21 12.15
C ALA A 130 -11.29 21.00 12.73
N ASP A 131 -12.32 21.29 11.94
CA ASP A 131 -13.55 21.96 12.40
C ASP A 131 -14.60 20.98 12.93
N GLY A 132 -14.31 19.68 12.96
CA GLY A 132 -15.26 18.65 13.36
C GLY A 132 -16.28 18.28 12.27
N ASN A 133 -16.11 18.81 11.05
CA ASN A 133 -17.00 18.50 9.92
C ASN A 133 -16.49 17.29 9.14
N VAL A 134 -17.42 16.43 8.70
CA VAL A 134 -17.11 15.32 7.80
C VAL A 134 -17.29 15.77 6.36
N LEU A 135 -16.18 15.89 5.65
CA LEU A 135 -16.14 16.31 4.24
C LEU A 135 -16.04 15.09 3.33
N ARG A 136 -16.70 15.12 2.18
CA ARG A 136 -16.63 14.06 1.17
C ARG A 136 -15.90 14.58 -0.07
N PHE A 137 -14.93 13.79 -0.55
CA PHE A 137 -14.17 14.07 -1.76
C PHE A 137 -14.19 12.83 -2.67
N GLY A 138 -14.32 13.05 -3.98
CA GLY A 138 -14.44 11.96 -4.95
C GLY A 138 -15.74 11.17 -4.78
N GLY A 139 -15.72 9.90 -5.18
CA GLY A 139 -16.88 9.02 -5.12
C GLY A 139 -16.49 7.55 -5.30
N GLU A 140 -17.39 6.77 -5.88
CA GLU A 140 -17.20 5.34 -6.19
C GLU A 140 -16.98 5.12 -7.70
N VAL A 141 -16.88 6.20 -8.48
CA VAL A 141 -16.72 6.14 -9.94
C VAL A 141 -15.26 6.18 -10.34
N MET A 142 -14.92 5.37 -11.34
CA MET A 142 -13.53 5.26 -11.82
C MET A 142 -12.99 6.53 -12.50
N LYS A 143 -13.88 7.43 -12.95
CA LYS A 143 -13.52 8.66 -13.63
C LYS A 143 -14.17 9.85 -12.94
N ASN A 144 -13.42 10.54 -12.09
CA ASN A 144 -13.78 11.85 -11.58
C ASN A 144 -13.21 12.90 -12.55
N VAL A 145 -14.08 13.71 -13.15
CA VAL A 145 -13.71 14.72 -14.16
C VAL A 145 -13.96 16.15 -13.69
N ALA A 146 -14.47 16.33 -12.48
CA ALA A 146 -14.83 17.64 -11.94
C ALA A 146 -14.11 17.90 -10.60
N GLY A 147 -13.48 19.05 -10.48
CA GLY A 147 -12.85 19.53 -9.26
C GLY A 147 -11.43 18.97 -9.02
N TYR A 148 -10.87 19.36 -7.88
CA TYR A 148 -9.55 18.89 -7.45
C TYR A 148 -9.61 17.45 -6.94
N ASP A 149 -8.56 16.67 -7.22
CA ASP A 149 -8.44 15.29 -6.75
C ASP A 149 -7.89 15.25 -5.31
N VAL A 150 -8.73 15.70 -4.38
CA VAL A 150 -8.38 15.73 -2.95
C VAL A 150 -8.23 14.31 -2.40
N SER A 151 -8.99 13.34 -2.93
CA SER A 151 -8.93 11.95 -2.46
C SER A 151 -7.52 11.37 -2.62
N ARG A 152 -6.87 11.60 -3.76
CA ARG A 152 -5.48 11.18 -3.98
C ARG A 152 -4.46 11.98 -3.17
N LEU A 153 -4.71 13.26 -2.93
CA LEU A 153 -3.86 14.10 -2.08
C LEU A 153 -3.81 13.56 -0.64
N LEU A 154 -4.90 12.98 -0.15
CA LEU A 154 -4.97 12.41 1.20
C LEU A 154 -4.15 11.11 1.35
N ALA A 155 -3.85 10.41 0.24
CA ALA A 155 -2.97 9.26 0.26
C ALA A 155 -1.52 9.68 0.53
N GLY A 156 -0.97 9.26 1.67
CA GLY A 156 0.37 9.67 2.12
C GLY A 156 0.41 10.97 2.92
N SER A 157 -0.76 11.55 3.26
CA SER A 157 -0.85 12.79 4.04
C SER A 157 -0.49 12.64 5.53
N LEU A 158 -0.32 11.41 6.03
CA LEU A 158 -0.01 11.09 7.43
C LEU A 158 -0.98 11.72 8.44
N GLY A 159 -2.19 12.07 8.00
CA GLY A 159 -3.22 12.68 8.84
C GLY A 159 -3.06 14.20 9.07
N VAL A 160 -2.07 14.87 8.45
CA VAL A 160 -1.85 16.32 8.63
C VAL A 160 -2.97 17.19 8.03
N LEU A 161 -3.74 16.63 7.09
CA LEU A 161 -4.87 17.32 6.47
C LEU A 161 -6.23 17.03 7.15
N GLY A 162 -6.25 16.10 8.10
CA GLY A 162 -7.45 15.65 8.83
C GLY A 162 -7.45 14.13 9.00
N ALA A 163 -8.46 13.61 9.70
CA ALA A 163 -8.61 12.19 9.94
C ALA A 163 -9.46 11.53 8.84
N LEU A 164 -8.89 10.56 8.13
CA LEU A 164 -9.65 9.71 7.22
C LEU A 164 -10.66 8.88 8.01
N VAL A 165 -11.94 8.98 7.70
CA VAL A 165 -13.00 8.18 8.34
C VAL A 165 -13.56 7.10 7.41
N GLU A 166 -13.53 7.31 6.09
CA GLU A 166 -13.98 6.32 5.11
C GLU A 166 -13.18 6.46 3.81
N VAL A 167 -12.93 5.34 3.14
CA VAL A 167 -12.20 5.31 1.87
C VAL A 167 -12.88 4.37 0.88
N SER A 168 -13.06 4.85 -0.35
CA SER A 168 -13.47 4.05 -1.51
C SER A 168 -12.23 3.73 -2.33
N LEU A 169 -12.02 2.44 -2.58
CA LEU A 169 -10.86 1.92 -3.30
C LEU A 169 -11.28 1.17 -4.56
N LYS A 170 -10.53 1.36 -5.62
CA LYS A 170 -10.48 0.41 -6.72
C LYS A 170 -9.77 -0.86 -6.27
N VAL A 171 -10.32 -2.02 -6.62
CA VAL A 171 -9.69 -3.32 -6.42
C VAL A 171 -9.37 -3.95 -7.77
N ALA A 172 -8.64 -5.06 -7.79
CA ALA A 172 -8.27 -5.74 -9.02
C ALA A 172 -8.51 -7.26 -8.92
N PRO A 173 -8.81 -7.93 -10.03
CA PRO A 173 -8.81 -9.39 -10.06
C PRO A 173 -7.44 -9.95 -9.69
N ARG A 174 -7.42 -11.11 -9.03
CA ARG A 174 -6.18 -11.86 -8.83
C ARG A 174 -5.69 -12.44 -10.15
N PRO A 175 -4.38 -12.44 -10.41
CA PRO A 175 -3.83 -13.15 -11.55
C PRO A 175 -4.07 -14.65 -11.39
N ARG A 176 -4.31 -15.37 -12.49
CA ARG A 176 -4.53 -16.82 -12.48
C ARG A 176 -3.26 -17.61 -12.15
N ARG A 177 -2.12 -17.06 -12.56
CA ARG A 177 -0.79 -17.65 -12.31
C ARG A 177 0.18 -16.56 -11.89
N GLU A 178 0.99 -16.87 -10.89
CA GLU A 178 2.20 -16.11 -10.53
C GLU A 178 3.38 -17.08 -10.48
N ALA A 179 4.53 -16.61 -10.92
CA ALA A 179 5.79 -17.35 -10.81
C ALA A 179 6.93 -16.36 -10.63
N THR A 180 8.03 -16.84 -10.06
CA THR A 180 9.21 -16.00 -9.83
C THR A 180 10.43 -16.70 -10.36
N THR A 181 11.26 -15.95 -11.11
CA THR A 181 12.60 -16.39 -11.51
C THR A 181 13.65 -15.48 -10.87
N VAL A 182 14.84 -16.03 -10.65
CA VAL A 182 15.96 -15.37 -9.99
C VAL A 182 17.17 -15.40 -10.91
N LEU A 183 17.81 -14.23 -11.10
CA LEU A 183 19.04 -14.07 -11.86
C LEU A 183 20.15 -13.56 -10.94
N ALA A 184 21.33 -14.19 -11.03
CA ALA A 184 22.52 -13.71 -10.32
C ALA A 184 23.27 -12.70 -11.22
N LEU A 185 23.24 -11.42 -10.84
CA LEU A 185 23.85 -10.32 -11.58
C LEU A 185 24.21 -9.16 -10.65
N ASP A 186 25.09 -8.28 -11.15
CA ASP A 186 25.34 -6.99 -10.50
C ASP A 186 24.15 -6.01 -10.64
N GLU A 187 24.21 -4.92 -9.90
CA GLU A 187 23.13 -3.91 -9.87
C GLU A 187 22.91 -3.24 -11.24
N ALA A 188 24.00 -2.87 -11.93
CA ALA A 188 23.90 -2.16 -13.20
C ALA A 188 23.23 -3.03 -14.27
N CYS A 189 23.61 -4.31 -14.35
CA CYS A 189 22.98 -5.29 -15.24
C CYS A 189 21.50 -5.51 -14.86
N ALA A 190 21.18 -5.57 -13.57
CA ALA A 190 19.80 -5.73 -13.11
C ALA A 190 18.92 -4.54 -13.51
N LEU A 191 19.41 -3.30 -13.34
CA LEU A 191 18.69 -2.09 -13.73
C LEU A 191 18.48 -2.03 -15.25
N ASP A 192 19.51 -2.34 -16.07
CA ASP A 192 19.41 -2.35 -17.51
C ASP A 192 18.38 -3.37 -18.02
N LEU A 193 18.37 -4.58 -17.45
CA LEU A 193 17.35 -5.59 -17.75
C LEU A 193 15.94 -5.11 -17.40
N CYS A 194 15.75 -4.56 -16.21
CA CYS A 194 14.44 -4.03 -15.78
C CYS A 194 13.95 -2.92 -16.72
N LEU A 195 14.83 -2.04 -17.19
CA LEU A 195 14.49 -0.98 -18.16
C LEU A 195 14.09 -1.57 -19.52
N ARG A 196 14.82 -2.55 -20.03
CA ARG A 196 14.50 -3.24 -21.29
C ARG A 196 13.17 -3.95 -21.23
N TRP A 197 12.88 -4.71 -20.16
CA TRP A 197 11.62 -5.41 -20.01
C TRP A 197 10.39 -4.52 -19.91
N ARG A 198 10.54 -3.27 -19.45
CA ARG A 198 9.42 -2.30 -19.43
C ARG A 198 8.89 -1.94 -20.82
N SER A 199 9.71 -2.08 -21.87
CA SER A 199 9.30 -1.82 -23.26
C SER A 199 8.82 -3.08 -23.98
N GLN A 200 8.81 -4.24 -23.31
CA GLN A 200 8.42 -5.52 -23.86
C GLN A 200 7.06 -5.98 -23.30
N PRO A 201 6.30 -6.78 -24.04
CA PRO A 201 5.01 -7.29 -23.58
C PRO A 201 5.15 -8.45 -22.58
N LEU A 202 6.04 -8.29 -21.59
CA LEU A 202 6.27 -9.28 -20.54
C LEU A 202 5.34 -9.01 -19.35
N PRO A 203 4.75 -10.04 -18.76
CA PRO A 203 3.83 -9.90 -17.63
C PRO A 203 4.57 -9.70 -16.29
N VAL A 204 5.61 -8.86 -16.28
CA VAL A 204 6.38 -8.54 -15.08
C VAL A 204 5.53 -7.73 -14.12
N SER A 205 5.32 -8.24 -12.92
CA SER A 205 4.49 -7.60 -11.89
C SER A 205 5.30 -7.02 -10.74
N ALA A 206 6.50 -7.52 -10.49
CA ALA A 206 7.42 -6.98 -9.49
C ALA A 206 8.85 -7.40 -9.80
N THR A 207 9.80 -6.56 -9.39
CA THR A 207 11.23 -6.88 -9.38
C THR A 207 11.85 -6.47 -8.04
N ALA A 208 12.83 -7.24 -7.59
CA ALA A 208 13.61 -6.93 -6.39
C ALA A 208 15.04 -7.42 -6.56
N TRP A 209 16.00 -6.51 -6.49
CA TRP A 209 17.41 -6.86 -6.46
C TRP A 209 17.95 -6.72 -5.04
N VAL A 210 18.73 -7.69 -4.60
CA VAL A 210 19.35 -7.71 -3.27
C VAL A 210 20.82 -8.05 -3.44
N ALA A 211 21.70 -7.15 -2.95
CA ALA A 211 23.14 -7.38 -2.96
C ALA A 211 23.50 -8.63 -2.16
N ASP A 212 24.50 -9.36 -2.61
CA ASP A 212 25.13 -10.43 -1.84
C ASP A 212 26.04 -9.87 -0.73
N ALA A 213 26.59 -10.74 0.11
CA ALA A 213 27.45 -10.34 1.21
C ALA A 213 28.78 -9.71 0.77
N SER A 214 29.22 -9.93 -0.48
CA SER A 214 30.44 -9.34 -1.04
C SER A 214 30.25 -7.91 -1.53
N GLY A 215 28.98 -7.53 -1.82
CA GLY A 215 28.63 -6.25 -2.44
C GLY A 215 28.98 -6.15 -3.94
N ALA A 216 29.65 -7.16 -4.53
CA ALA A 216 30.08 -7.15 -5.93
C ALA A 216 29.01 -7.72 -6.88
N GLY A 217 28.01 -8.42 -6.34
CA GLY A 217 26.92 -9.02 -7.08
C GLY A 217 25.63 -9.05 -6.26
N GLY A 218 24.62 -9.73 -6.79
CA GLY A 218 23.36 -9.87 -6.09
C GLY A 218 22.41 -10.79 -6.81
N LYS A 219 21.16 -10.80 -6.35
CA LYS A 219 20.08 -11.58 -6.92
C LYS A 219 18.93 -10.68 -7.32
N LEU A 220 18.57 -10.69 -8.60
CA LEU A 220 17.37 -10.06 -9.14
C LEU A 220 16.24 -11.09 -9.15
N SER A 221 15.25 -10.92 -8.29
CA SER A 221 14.01 -11.69 -8.30
C SER A 221 12.99 -10.97 -9.19
N VAL A 222 12.39 -11.70 -10.14
CA VAL A 222 11.41 -11.18 -11.08
C VAL A 222 10.12 -11.98 -10.96
N ARG A 223 9.03 -11.31 -10.57
CA ARG A 223 7.70 -11.92 -10.48
C ARG A 223 6.92 -11.63 -11.76
N LEU A 224 6.40 -12.69 -12.33
CA LEU A 224 5.50 -12.68 -13.47
C LEU A 224 4.08 -13.01 -13.00
N SER A 225 3.08 -12.29 -13.49
CA SER A 225 1.68 -12.46 -13.09
C SER A 225 0.76 -12.30 -14.28
N GLY A 226 -0.16 -13.26 -14.50
CA GLY A 226 -1.09 -13.19 -15.62
C GLY A 226 -1.84 -14.49 -15.84
N ASN A 227 -2.10 -14.80 -17.11
CA ASN A 227 -2.59 -16.11 -17.51
C ASN A 227 -1.41 -17.10 -17.63
N GLU A 228 -1.73 -18.40 -17.64
CA GLU A 228 -0.76 -19.50 -17.68
C GLU A 228 0.25 -19.39 -18.83
N SER A 229 -0.25 -19.12 -20.04
CA SER A 229 0.60 -19.03 -21.24
C SER A 229 1.55 -17.85 -21.21
N ALA A 230 1.08 -16.68 -20.79
CA ALA A 230 1.91 -15.47 -20.70
C ALA A 230 3.02 -15.62 -19.64
N VAL A 231 2.69 -16.21 -18.49
CA VAL A 231 3.68 -16.45 -17.42
C VAL A 231 4.72 -17.44 -17.88
N ARG A 232 4.32 -18.56 -18.52
CA ARG A 232 5.26 -19.55 -19.05
C ARG A 232 6.20 -18.95 -20.10
N GLN A 233 5.66 -18.24 -21.09
CA GLN A 233 6.47 -17.58 -22.12
C GLN A 233 7.43 -16.56 -21.50
N GLY A 234 6.97 -15.77 -20.54
CA GLY A 234 7.82 -14.80 -19.86
C GLY A 234 8.96 -15.44 -19.06
N LEU A 235 8.73 -16.61 -18.44
CA LEU A 235 9.79 -17.38 -17.78
C LEU A 235 10.83 -17.90 -18.76
N GLU A 236 10.40 -18.41 -19.93
CA GLU A 236 11.29 -18.86 -21.00
C GLU A 236 12.15 -17.71 -21.55
N GLU A 237 11.56 -16.52 -21.71
CA GLU A 237 12.25 -15.35 -22.27
C GLU A 237 13.24 -14.72 -21.26
N ILE A 238 12.85 -14.62 -20.00
CA ILE A 238 13.71 -14.03 -18.94
C ILE A 238 14.81 -15.03 -18.54
N GLY A 239 14.50 -16.32 -18.49
CA GLY A 239 15.40 -17.34 -18.00
C GLY A 239 15.63 -17.26 -16.49
N GLY A 240 16.79 -17.77 -16.04
CA GLY A 240 17.15 -17.77 -14.61
C GLY A 240 16.70 -19.04 -13.89
N GLU A 241 16.88 -19.05 -12.57
CA GLU A 241 16.46 -20.16 -11.68
C GLU A 241 15.05 -19.89 -11.16
N HIS A 242 14.16 -20.86 -11.34
CA HIS A 242 12.78 -20.70 -10.86
C HIS A 242 12.72 -20.87 -9.35
N LEU A 243 12.12 -19.92 -8.68
CA LEU A 243 11.81 -20.05 -7.25
C LEU A 243 10.67 -21.08 -7.08
N PRO A 244 10.81 -22.07 -6.17
CA PRO A 244 9.74 -23.03 -5.89
C PRO A 244 8.44 -22.30 -5.47
N ASP A 245 7.28 -22.78 -5.92
CA ASP A 245 5.98 -22.14 -5.68
C ASP A 245 5.73 -21.89 -4.19
N GLU A 246 6.14 -22.81 -3.31
CA GLU A 246 6.00 -22.69 -1.86
C GLU A 246 6.81 -21.53 -1.26
N ALA A 247 7.90 -21.09 -1.95
CA ALA A 247 8.77 -20.02 -1.50
C ALA A 247 8.37 -18.65 -2.07
N VAL A 248 7.61 -18.62 -3.18
CA VAL A 248 7.23 -17.38 -3.88
C VAL A 248 6.48 -16.43 -2.97
N ASP A 249 5.39 -16.90 -2.36
CA ASP A 249 4.55 -16.07 -1.50
C ASP A 249 5.32 -15.56 -0.29
N ALA A 250 6.07 -16.44 0.39
CA ALA A 250 6.85 -16.08 1.56
C ALA A 250 7.89 -15.00 1.24
N PHE A 251 8.56 -15.09 0.08
CA PHE A 251 9.54 -14.10 -0.35
C PHE A 251 8.89 -12.74 -0.58
N TRP A 252 7.83 -12.63 -1.41
CA TRP A 252 7.20 -11.36 -1.73
C TRP A 252 6.47 -10.74 -0.54
N LEU A 253 5.87 -11.55 0.34
CA LEU A 253 5.30 -11.10 1.60
C LEU A 253 6.37 -10.51 2.52
N SER A 254 7.56 -11.11 2.56
CA SER A 254 8.67 -10.58 3.37
C SER A 254 9.15 -9.21 2.90
N LEU A 255 9.14 -8.96 1.58
CA LEU A 255 9.44 -7.64 1.02
C LEU A 255 8.30 -6.66 1.27
N ARG A 256 7.04 -7.07 1.04
CA ARG A 256 5.86 -6.24 1.27
C ARG A 256 5.80 -5.75 2.72
N ASP A 257 5.96 -6.66 3.68
CA ASP A 257 5.82 -6.36 5.10
C ASP A 257 7.14 -5.94 5.78
N GLN A 258 8.22 -5.78 4.97
CA GLN A 258 9.54 -5.36 5.41
C GLN A 258 10.12 -6.29 6.51
N THR A 259 9.85 -7.59 6.41
CA THR A 259 10.37 -8.61 7.33
C THR A 259 11.58 -9.36 6.77
N HIS A 260 11.94 -9.16 5.49
CA HIS A 260 13.15 -9.70 4.87
C HIS A 260 14.40 -9.26 5.65
N ALA A 261 15.43 -10.10 5.66
CA ALA A 261 16.66 -9.84 6.44
C ALA A 261 17.30 -8.48 6.13
N PHE A 262 17.23 -8.01 4.88
CA PHE A 262 17.68 -6.69 4.47
C PHE A 262 17.11 -5.56 5.34
N PHE A 263 15.83 -5.60 5.70
CA PHE A 263 15.17 -4.54 6.47
C PHE A 263 15.53 -4.54 7.97
N ARG A 264 16.30 -5.51 8.45
CA ARG A 264 16.80 -5.54 9.85
C ARG A 264 18.01 -4.65 10.07
N GLN A 265 18.69 -4.24 9.01
CA GLN A 265 19.85 -3.35 9.07
C GLN A 265 19.40 -1.92 9.41
N ARG A 266 20.19 -1.21 10.19
CA ARG A 266 19.91 0.17 10.61
C ARG A 266 21.17 1.03 10.47
N PRO A 267 21.05 2.31 10.06
CA PRO A 267 19.82 3.01 9.63
C PRO A 267 19.29 2.46 8.30
N LEU A 268 17.96 2.51 8.11
CA LEU A 268 17.29 2.14 6.87
C LEU A 268 16.82 3.41 6.17
N TRP A 269 17.23 3.59 4.92
CA TRP A 269 16.80 4.70 4.07
C TRP A 269 15.90 4.17 2.95
N ARG A 270 14.84 4.91 2.66
CA ARG A 270 14.01 4.69 1.49
C ARG A 270 14.20 5.84 0.52
N ILE A 271 14.86 5.56 -0.60
CA ILE A 271 15.08 6.52 -1.67
C ILE A 271 14.17 6.16 -2.84
N VAL A 272 13.49 7.16 -3.42
CA VAL A 272 12.66 6.98 -4.61
C VAL A 272 13.34 7.71 -5.76
N LEU A 273 13.73 6.96 -6.77
CA LEU A 273 14.46 7.45 -7.92
C LEU A 273 13.62 7.28 -9.20
N PRO A 274 13.86 8.11 -10.23
CA PRO A 274 13.34 7.84 -11.58
C PRO A 274 13.84 6.49 -12.09
N ALA A 275 13.05 5.82 -12.92
CA ALA A 275 13.39 4.50 -13.44
C ALA A 275 14.72 4.46 -14.25
N GLY A 276 15.15 5.58 -14.83
CA GLY A 276 16.42 5.71 -15.57
C GLY A 276 17.57 6.24 -14.71
N ALA A 277 17.47 6.28 -13.38
CA ALA A 277 18.59 6.66 -12.53
C ALA A 277 19.72 5.62 -12.63
N PRO A 278 20.98 6.05 -12.52
CA PRO A 278 22.11 5.11 -12.48
C PRO A 278 22.08 4.29 -11.18
N ALA A 279 22.88 3.22 -11.16
CA ALA A 279 23.17 2.47 -9.94
C ALA A 279 23.74 3.38 -8.84
N LEU A 280 23.47 3.09 -7.57
CA LEU A 280 23.90 3.87 -6.41
C LEU A 280 25.27 3.43 -5.88
#